data_b2611d4ff44e905c7995601fda0a18bb
#
_entry.id   b2611d4ff44e905c7995601fda0a18bb
#
_cell.length_a   1.000
_cell.length_b   1.000
_cell.length_c   1.000
_cell.angle_alpha   90.00
_cell.angle_beta   90.00
_cell.angle_gamma   90.00
#
_symmetry.space_group_name_H-M   'P 1'
#
loop_
_entity.id
_entity.type
_entity.pdbx_description
1 polymer ?
#
loop_
_entity_poly.entity_id
_entity_poly.type
_entity_poly.pdbx_seq_one_letter_code
_entity_poly.pdbx_strand_id
1 'polypeptide(L)'
;MSDNAKDRRKYPRFEINQIVEISLLKETFFNAESLNVSEGGILCKSRYETDPLSQIFIMFDLYLKDKTYAIKSDGVVVRCDRDTDGLFLIGIQFEDISREDQDKIREYLKENQE
;
A
#
# COMPACT_ATOMS: atom_id res chain seq x y z
N MET A 1 23.12 -6.61 -3.46
CA MET A 1 22.65 -6.34 -3.62
C MET A 1 21.80 -6.22 -4.14
N SER A 2 21.45 -6.57 -4.33
CA SER A 2 20.70 -6.42 -4.87
C SER A 2 19.90 -5.43 -4.99
N ASP A 3 20.02 -4.61 -4.64
CA ASP A 3 19.35 -3.45 -4.80
C ASP A 3 19.26 -2.94 -6.15
N ASN A 4 19.93 -3.57 -7.07
CA ASN A 4 19.91 -3.10 -8.42
C ASN A 4 18.53 -3.06 -9.02
N ALA A 5 17.69 -3.96 -8.60
CA ALA A 5 16.33 -3.95 -9.13
C ALA A 5 15.58 -2.72 -8.72
N LYS A 6 15.86 -2.22 -7.53
CA LYS A 6 15.25 -0.98 -7.12
C LYS A 6 15.75 0.17 -7.94
N ASP A 7 17.04 0.18 -8.20
CA ASP A 7 17.63 1.30 -8.88
C ASP A 7 17.15 1.45 -10.29
N ARG A 8 16.62 0.38 -10.87
CA ARG A 8 16.12 0.47 -12.23
C ARG A 8 14.70 0.96 -12.33
N ARG A 9 14.06 1.21 -11.21
CA ARG A 9 12.70 1.70 -11.23
C ARG A 9 12.69 3.16 -11.54
N LYS A 10 11.65 3.56 -12.24
CA LYS A 10 11.49 4.95 -12.57
C LYS A 10 11.24 5.79 -11.34
N TYR A 11 10.50 5.26 -10.38
CA TYR A 11 10.23 5.95 -9.12
C TYR A 11 10.73 5.11 -7.98
N PRO A 12 11.38 5.72 -7.00
CA PRO A 12 11.82 4.97 -5.84
C PRO A 12 10.65 4.38 -5.11
N ARG A 13 10.84 3.24 -4.55
CA ARG A 13 9.87 2.59 -3.70
C ARG A 13 10.50 2.38 -2.36
N PHE A 14 9.73 2.69 -1.34
CA PHE A 14 10.21 2.52 0.01
C PHE A 14 9.44 1.40 0.64
N GLU A 15 10.15 0.44 1.16
CA GLU A 15 9.53 -0.67 1.85
C GLU A 15 9.05 -0.18 3.18
N ILE A 16 7.77 -0.31 3.40
CA ILE A 16 7.21 0.17 4.62
C ILE A 16 6.72 -0.99 5.41
N ASN A 17 7.37 -1.92 5.77
CA ASN A 17 6.93 -3.13 6.45
C ASN A 17 5.95 -2.87 7.57
N GLN A 18 4.93 -2.10 7.33
CA GLN A 18 3.97 -1.86 8.37
C GLN A 18 2.66 -2.55 8.05
N ILE A 19 1.88 -2.73 9.07
CA ILE A 19 0.64 -3.44 8.95
C ILE A 19 -0.42 -2.48 8.45
N VAL A 20 -1.13 -2.90 7.41
CA VAL A 20 -2.27 -2.16 6.90
C VAL A 20 -3.51 -3.00 7.16
N GLU A 21 -4.62 -2.32 7.33
CA GLU A 21 -5.89 -3.01 7.54
C GLU A 21 -6.71 -2.91 6.28
N ILE A 22 -7.19 -4.04 5.81
CA ILE A 22 -7.96 -4.11 4.58
C ILE A 22 -9.31 -4.73 4.89
N SER A 23 -10.36 -4.16 4.35
CA SER A 23 -11.70 -4.67 4.55
C SER A 23 -12.44 -4.69 3.23
N LEU A 24 -13.13 -5.79 2.97
CA LEU A 24 -13.94 -5.91 1.76
C LEU A 24 -15.29 -5.21 1.90
N LEU A 25 -15.85 -5.21 3.10
CA LEU A 25 -17.19 -4.67 3.30
C LEU A 25 -17.24 -3.68 4.45
N LYS A 26 -16.09 -3.22 4.91
CA LYS A 26 -16.00 -2.32 6.06
C LYS A 26 -16.52 -2.94 7.35
N GLU A 27 -16.69 -4.24 7.36
CA GLU A 27 -17.16 -4.96 8.54
C GLU A 27 -16.11 -5.88 9.09
N THR A 28 -15.35 -6.50 8.22
CA THR A 28 -14.33 -7.46 8.63
C THR A 28 -13.01 -6.99 8.07
N PHE A 29 -12.06 -6.77 8.95
CA PHE A 29 -10.74 -6.32 8.56
C PHE A 29 -9.74 -7.43 8.71
N PHE A 30 -8.79 -7.51 7.80
CA PHE A 30 -7.65 -8.38 7.96
C PHE A 30 -6.38 -7.55 7.77
N ASN A 31 -5.30 -8.04 8.34
CA ASN A 31 -4.03 -7.32 8.28
C ASN A 31 -3.20 -7.83 7.12
N ALA A 32 -2.50 -6.92 6.50
CA ALA A 32 -1.55 -7.25 5.46
C ALA A 32 -0.30 -6.43 5.70
N GLU A 33 0.79 -6.84 5.10
CA GLU A 33 2.06 -6.13 5.23
C GLU A 33 2.23 -5.23 4.04
N SER A 34 2.49 -3.95 4.29
CA SER A 34 2.72 -3.01 3.21
C SER A 34 4.13 -3.18 2.68
N LEU A 35 4.28 -3.35 1.38
CA LEU A 35 5.58 -3.47 0.76
C LEU A 35 6.04 -2.15 0.17
N ASN A 36 5.14 -1.44 -0.48
CA ASN A 36 5.46 -0.10 -0.96
C ASN A 36 4.18 0.67 -1.18
N VAL A 37 4.30 1.98 -1.20
CA VAL A 37 3.16 2.87 -1.39
C VAL A 37 3.53 3.92 -2.43
N SER A 38 2.54 4.37 -3.17
CA SER A 38 2.66 5.47 -4.11
C SER A 38 1.45 6.38 -3.94
N GLU A 39 1.41 7.46 -4.70
CA GLU A 39 0.26 8.35 -4.64
C GLU A 39 -1.01 7.70 -5.13
N GLY A 40 -0.89 6.73 -6.00
CA GLY A 40 -2.06 6.11 -6.61
C GLY A 40 -2.45 4.77 -6.02
N GLY A 41 -1.61 4.18 -5.17
CA GLY A 41 -1.94 2.87 -4.66
C GLY A 41 -0.88 2.29 -3.75
N ILE A 42 -1.08 1.04 -3.37
CA ILE A 42 -0.21 0.39 -2.42
C ILE A 42 -0.10 -1.10 -2.80
N LEU A 43 1.08 -1.65 -2.59
CA LEU A 43 1.30 -3.08 -2.77
C LEU A 43 1.45 -3.72 -1.41
N CYS A 44 0.67 -4.76 -1.16
CA CYS A 44 0.65 -5.42 0.13
C CYS A 44 0.90 -6.91 -0.03
N LYS A 45 1.34 -7.53 1.04
CA LYS A 45 1.47 -8.98 1.10
C LYS A 45 0.51 -9.49 2.16
N SER A 46 -0.27 -10.50 1.82
CA SER A 46 -1.33 -11.00 2.69
C SER A 46 -1.38 -12.51 2.60
N ARG A 47 -1.90 -13.13 3.65
CA ARG A 47 -2.15 -14.57 3.57
C ARG A 47 -3.49 -14.88 2.93
N TYR A 48 -4.29 -13.87 2.63
CA TYR A 48 -5.61 -14.08 2.05
C TYR A 48 -5.61 -13.68 0.59
N GLU A 49 -6.12 -14.57 -0.23
CA GLU A 49 -6.31 -14.26 -1.64
C GLU A 49 -7.51 -13.34 -1.79
N THR A 50 -7.40 -12.35 -2.67
CA THR A 50 -8.46 -11.40 -2.89
C THR A 50 -8.70 -11.30 -4.38
N ASP A 51 -9.94 -11.41 -4.80
CA ASP A 51 -10.25 -11.39 -6.23
C ASP A 51 -9.92 -10.04 -6.85
N PRO A 52 -9.30 -10.02 -8.03
CA PRO A 52 -9.12 -8.76 -8.74
C PRO A 52 -10.45 -8.08 -8.98
N LEU A 53 -10.40 -6.76 -9.00
CA LEU A 53 -11.56 -5.88 -9.16
C LEU A 53 -12.47 -5.84 -7.95
N SER A 54 -12.08 -6.50 -6.86
CA SER A 54 -12.82 -6.35 -5.60
C SER A 54 -12.66 -4.94 -5.08
N GLN A 55 -13.73 -4.39 -4.58
CA GLN A 55 -13.68 -3.10 -3.91
C GLN A 55 -13.36 -3.31 -2.46
N ILE A 56 -12.43 -2.54 -1.94
CA ILE A 56 -11.98 -2.70 -0.58
C ILE A 56 -11.86 -1.34 0.08
N PHE A 57 -11.69 -1.36 1.39
CA PHE A 57 -11.37 -0.18 2.16
C PHE A 57 -10.05 -0.46 2.86
N ILE A 58 -9.13 0.51 2.83
CA ILE A 58 -7.80 0.29 3.38
C ILE A 58 -7.44 1.42 4.33
N MET A 59 -6.75 1.07 5.41
CA MET A 59 -6.26 2.04 6.38
C MET A 59 -4.82 1.70 6.71
N PHE A 60 -3.98 2.72 6.77
CA PHE A 60 -2.59 2.53 7.19
C PHE A 60 -2.03 3.85 7.72
N ASP A 61 -0.92 3.75 8.43
CA ASP A 61 -0.28 4.93 9.01
C ASP A 61 0.95 5.33 8.23
N LEU A 62 1.16 6.62 8.10
CA LEU A 62 2.40 7.17 7.56
C LEU A 62 3.10 7.95 8.65
N TYR A 63 4.40 7.75 8.75
CA TYR A 63 5.23 8.52 9.67
C TYR A 63 5.90 9.63 8.87
N LEU A 64 5.59 10.87 9.23
CA LEU A 64 6.06 12.02 8.48
C LEU A 64 6.44 13.09 9.47
N LYS A 65 7.72 13.47 9.50
CA LYS A 65 8.22 14.55 10.37
C LYS A 65 7.82 14.34 11.82
N ASP A 66 8.06 13.13 12.30
CA ASP A 66 7.81 12.77 13.70
C ASP A 66 6.34 12.73 14.07
N LYS A 67 5.47 12.71 13.08
CA LYS A 67 4.04 12.59 13.32
C LYS A 67 3.51 11.40 12.55
N THR A 68 2.42 10.86 13.06
CA THR A 68 1.74 9.75 12.42
C THR A 68 0.43 10.24 11.84
N TYR A 69 0.21 9.94 10.58
CA TYR A 69 -1.02 10.31 9.89
C TYR A 69 -1.73 9.06 9.44
N ALA A 70 -2.99 8.93 9.80
CA ALA A 70 -3.80 7.80 9.37
C ALA A 70 -4.32 8.08 7.98
N ILE A 71 -4.03 7.18 7.06
CA ILE A 71 -4.48 7.28 5.68
C ILE A 71 -5.61 6.28 5.51
N LYS A 72 -6.70 6.74 4.92
CA LYS A 72 -7.87 5.89 4.69
C LYS A 72 -8.34 6.12 3.27
N SER A 73 -8.74 5.05 2.62
CA SER A 73 -9.22 5.20 1.25
C SER A 73 -10.03 3.99 0.84
N ASP A 74 -11.01 4.23 -0.01
CA ASP A 74 -11.58 3.15 -0.80
C ASP A 74 -10.58 2.82 -1.88
N GLY A 75 -10.61 1.58 -2.33
CA GLY A 75 -9.71 1.16 -3.37
C GLY A 75 -10.26 -0.03 -4.12
N VAL A 76 -9.54 -0.42 -5.14
CA VAL A 76 -9.89 -1.59 -5.93
C VAL A 76 -8.64 -2.45 -6.07
N VAL A 77 -8.83 -3.74 -5.95
CA VAL A 77 -7.74 -4.70 -6.14
C VAL A 77 -7.49 -4.81 -7.64
N VAL A 78 -6.30 -4.40 -8.08
CA VAL A 78 -5.97 -4.46 -9.51
C VAL A 78 -5.14 -5.68 -9.86
N ARG A 79 -4.58 -6.34 -8.86
CA ARG A 79 -3.88 -7.60 -9.10
C ARG A 79 -3.78 -8.37 -7.79
N CYS A 80 -3.71 -9.68 -7.92
CA CYS A 80 -3.47 -10.55 -6.79
C CYS A 80 -2.71 -11.75 -7.31
N ASP A 81 -1.44 -11.87 -6.93
CA ASP A 81 -0.56 -12.92 -7.41
C ASP A 81 -0.03 -13.73 -6.25
N ARG A 82 0.07 -15.04 -6.45
CA ARG A 82 0.67 -15.88 -5.43
C ARG A 82 2.19 -15.72 -5.47
N ASP A 83 2.78 -15.48 -4.33
CA ASP A 83 4.22 -15.37 -4.22
C ASP A 83 4.83 -16.73 -3.90
N THR A 84 6.14 -16.81 -3.98
CA THR A 84 6.86 -18.09 -3.78
C THR A 84 6.75 -18.56 -2.35
N ASP A 85 6.50 -17.68 -1.39
CA ASP A 85 6.37 -18.07 -0.01
C ASP A 85 4.95 -18.52 0.34
N GLY A 86 4.07 -18.62 -0.63
CA GLY A 86 2.69 -19.04 -0.38
C GLY A 86 1.77 -17.93 0.01
N LEU A 87 2.27 -16.73 0.13
CA LEU A 87 1.45 -15.56 0.42
C LEU A 87 1.00 -14.93 -0.90
N PHE A 88 0.21 -13.88 -0.80
CA PHE A 88 -0.34 -13.21 -1.96
C PHE A 88 0.13 -11.77 -2.01
N LEU A 89 0.54 -11.34 -3.20
CA LEU A 89 0.86 -9.94 -3.46
C LEU A 89 -0.38 -9.28 -4.00
N ILE A 90 -0.87 -8.28 -3.27
CA ILE A 90 -2.11 -7.61 -3.62
C ILE A 90 -1.80 -6.17 -3.98
N GLY A 91 -2.08 -5.82 -5.23
CA GLY A 91 -1.94 -4.44 -5.68
C GLY A 91 -3.28 -3.75 -5.58
N ILE A 92 -3.31 -2.62 -4.89
CA ILE A 92 -4.53 -1.87 -4.63
C ILE A 92 -4.37 -0.48 -5.20
N GLN A 93 -5.35 -0.07 -6.00
CA GLN A 93 -5.39 1.29 -6.52
C GLN A 93 -6.37 2.07 -5.67
N PHE A 94 -5.94 3.23 -5.19
CA PHE A 94 -6.85 4.09 -4.41
C PHE A 94 -7.89 4.68 -5.34
N GLU A 95 -9.13 4.73 -4.87
CA GLU A 95 -10.19 5.25 -5.70
C GLU A 95 -10.72 6.58 -5.21
N ASP A 96 -10.89 6.74 -3.96
CA ASP A 96 -11.53 7.93 -3.44
C ASP A 96 -10.71 8.48 -2.31
N ILE A 97 -9.42 8.57 -2.52
CA ILE A 97 -8.54 9.10 -1.50
C ILE A 97 -8.70 10.62 -1.45
N SER A 98 -8.73 11.16 -0.24
CA SER A 98 -8.86 12.61 -0.09
C SER A 98 -7.59 13.29 -0.58
N ARG A 99 -7.74 14.53 -1.01
CA ARG A 99 -6.58 15.30 -1.43
C ARG A 99 -5.60 15.46 -0.28
N GLU A 100 -6.11 15.65 0.91
CA GLU A 100 -5.26 15.81 2.08
C GLU A 100 -4.41 14.57 2.30
N ASP A 101 -5.00 13.38 2.22
CA ASP A 101 -4.27 12.14 2.40
C ASP A 101 -3.29 11.93 1.26
N GLN A 102 -3.68 12.25 0.05
CA GLN A 102 -2.80 12.10 -1.10
C GLN A 102 -1.59 13.01 -0.96
N ASP A 103 -1.78 14.22 -0.44
CA ASP A 103 -0.67 15.14 -0.21
C ASP A 103 0.27 14.59 0.85
N LYS A 104 -0.25 13.93 1.87
CA LYS A 104 0.62 13.32 2.88
C LYS A 104 1.48 12.22 2.27
N ILE A 105 0.90 11.41 1.42
CA ILE A 105 1.66 10.37 0.74
C ILE A 105 2.75 11.03 -0.11
N ARG A 106 2.40 12.08 -0.83
CA ARG A 106 3.37 12.76 -1.68
C ARG A 106 4.53 13.32 -0.86
N GLU A 107 4.24 13.94 0.27
CA GLU A 107 5.29 14.46 1.15
C GLU A 107 6.16 13.34 1.69
N TYR A 108 5.52 12.23 2.07
CA TYR A 108 6.25 11.08 2.58
C TYR A 108 7.23 10.54 1.54
N LEU A 109 6.77 10.41 0.30
CA LEU A 109 7.63 9.91 -0.76
C LEU A 109 8.78 10.87 -1.03
N LYS A 110 8.51 12.16 -0.98
CA LYS A 110 9.55 13.16 -1.18
C LYS A 110 10.61 13.11 -0.11
N GLU A 111 10.21 13.00 1.14
CA GLU A 111 11.16 12.99 2.25
C GLU A 111 12.01 11.75 2.27
N ASN A 112 11.49 10.66 1.74
CA ASN A 112 12.22 9.40 1.75
C ASN A 112 12.91 9.11 0.42
N GLN A 113 12.90 10.07 -0.48
CA GLN A 113 13.65 9.95 -1.72
C GLN A 113 15.09 10.29 -1.48
N GLU A 114 15.93 9.59 -2.16
CA GLU A 114 17.36 9.86 -2.05
C GLU A 114 17.89 10.55 -3.24
#